data_17777133d903bbabd7ca974766a2e4b6
#
_entry.id   17777133d903bbabd7ca974766a2e4b6
#
_cell.length_a   1.000
_cell.length_b   1.000
_cell.length_c   1.000
_cell.angle_alpha   90.00
_cell.angle_beta   90.00
_cell.angle_gamma   90.00
#
_symmetry.space_group_name_H-M   'P 1'
#
loop_
_entity.id
_entity.type
_entity.pdbx_description
1 polymer ?
#
loop_
_entity_poly.entity_id
_entity_poly.type
_entity_poly.pdbx_seq_one_letter_code
_entity_poly.pdbx_strand_id
1 'polypeptide(L)'
;MISDDYLFGDIGIDSASFAAPRSYLKLAELALKRNVDPAKYSKGLLSKEIRIAEVDEDIISLGLKAGYNALQRGKIAPKSIDALFVGTETEVYAAKSISNIFAEMLSISSNALTMDVYNACAGGTLAILNAIAMIEKEIINKALVISSDISSYHLGSPGEPTQGSGAIGLVISKNPRIASFSKRFGKVSGNVNDFFRPANDKNANAFGRYSQDTYLDSQLKAYDDLISNIGDFHADFYSFHAPYSKLPLKCMQQIILKRWIKHISDLTRFERNSFTSSILRKIDSFLHDVVVLPEYIYLKLNERGFSSATLERLSNWLNTNVKARVLPQLRVPMHFGNMYNASVWAQIVFLLENHAHVNDVIYFGSYGSGATCISGLLKVKDRFNEIVQKRPKINDYIHLKRKKSVLEYELIKNGDVKPIVLLGRITEHKQNNNRGFTLHFCDKGCIIPNIEGLDHCPKGHSGFHKRFFPLFAVLASELVGHNEFNDFSYLNKGYVRVAGHVNKGNPLEYEVRRVESEYEENINAKGLLNWIPVYIPIPVHHIY
;
A
#
# COMPACT_ATOMS: atom_id res chain seq x y z
N MET A 1 23.20 26.10 -4.33
CA MET A 1 22.56 24.82 -3.91
C MET A 1 22.82 24.66 -2.43
N ILE A 2 21.81 24.35 -1.65
CA ILE A 2 21.93 24.06 -0.22
C ILE A 2 22.70 22.75 -0.10
N SER A 3 23.64 22.64 0.86
CA SER A 3 24.43 21.41 1.01
C SER A 3 23.55 20.22 1.41
N ASP A 4 23.87 19.03 0.94
CA ASP A 4 23.14 17.78 1.23
C ASP A 4 23.03 17.51 2.74
N ASP A 5 24.06 17.81 3.51
CA ASP A 5 24.08 17.64 4.97
C ASP A 5 23.08 18.55 5.70
N TYR A 6 22.69 19.65 5.07
CA TYR A 6 21.63 20.51 5.59
C TYR A 6 20.23 19.94 5.29
N LEU A 7 20.06 19.36 4.11
CA LEU A 7 18.76 18.86 3.63
C LEU A 7 18.37 17.50 4.22
N PHE A 8 19.32 16.57 4.30
CA PHE A 8 19.05 15.18 4.67
C PHE A 8 19.56 14.85 6.07
N GLY A 9 18.79 14.03 6.79
CA GLY A 9 19.15 13.49 8.08
C GLY A 9 19.91 12.17 7.99
N ASP A 10 20.25 11.64 9.15
CA ASP A 10 20.83 10.32 9.34
C ASP A 10 19.77 9.22 9.59
N ILE A 11 18.48 9.58 9.55
CA ILE A 11 17.36 8.67 9.74
C ILE A 11 16.68 8.41 8.39
N GLY A 12 16.31 7.14 8.14
CA GLY A 12 15.71 6.77 6.88
C GLY A 12 15.27 5.32 6.80
N ILE A 13 15.06 4.89 5.55
CA ILE A 13 14.62 3.54 5.22
C ILE A 13 15.84 2.60 5.18
N ASP A 14 15.88 1.64 6.10
CA ASP A 14 16.93 0.64 6.17
C ASP A 14 16.56 -0.65 5.42
N SER A 15 15.28 -1.01 5.41
CA SER A 15 14.74 -2.10 4.62
C SER A 15 13.32 -1.78 4.15
N ALA A 16 12.95 -2.32 3.00
CA ALA A 16 11.64 -2.10 2.40
C ALA A 16 11.14 -3.36 1.67
N SER A 17 9.83 -3.56 1.68
CA SER A 17 9.19 -4.66 0.95
C SER A 17 7.75 -4.32 0.57
N PHE A 18 7.19 -5.16 -0.27
CA PHE A 18 5.82 -5.05 -0.78
C PHE A 18 5.13 -6.42 -0.69
N ALA A 19 3.82 -6.39 -0.50
CA ALA A 19 2.95 -7.55 -0.67
C ALA A 19 1.62 -7.13 -1.32
N ALA A 20 1.06 -8.01 -2.13
CA ALA A 20 -0.26 -7.82 -2.73
C ALA A 20 -0.92 -9.18 -2.99
N PRO A 21 -2.25 -9.22 -3.12
CA PRO A 21 -2.97 -10.40 -3.57
C PRO A 21 -2.46 -10.86 -4.95
N ARG A 22 -2.52 -12.17 -5.18
CA ARG A 22 -2.21 -12.72 -6.52
C ARG A 22 -3.38 -12.55 -7.50
N SER A 23 -4.59 -12.50 -6.99
CA SER A 23 -5.78 -12.37 -7.81
C SER A 23 -5.95 -10.96 -8.35
N TYR A 24 -6.32 -10.87 -9.64
CA TYR A 24 -6.55 -9.61 -10.32
C TYR A 24 -7.72 -9.66 -11.29
N LEU A 25 -8.32 -8.50 -11.54
CA LEU A 25 -9.35 -8.28 -12.54
C LEU A 25 -8.83 -7.35 -13.63
N LYS A 26 -9.04 -7.72 -14.90
CA LYS A 26 -8.77 -6.83 -16.03
C LYS A 26 -9.85 -5.76 -16.13
N LEU A 27 -9.44 -4.50 -16.10
CA LEU A 27 -10.38 -3.38 -16.19
C LEU A 27 -11.11 -3.28 -17.53
N ALA A 28 -10.51 -3.77 -18.61
CA ALA A 28 -11.20 -3.84 -19.92
C ALA A 28 -12.44 -4.78 -19.85
N GLU A 29 -12.36 -5.90 -19.12
CA GLU A 29 -13.47 -6.82 -18.95
C GLU A 29 -14.55 -6.23 -18.02
N LEU A 30 -14.12 -5.55 -16.96
CA LEU A 30 -15.03 -4.81 -16.08
C LEU A 30 -15.77 -3.72 -16.86
N ALA A 31 -15.07 -2.95 -17.71
CA ALA A 31 -15.68 -1.91 -18.52
C ALA A 31 -16.80 -2.46 -19.41
N LEU A 32 -16.55 -3.58 -20.11
CA LEU A 32 -17.58 -4.24 -20.93
C LEU A 32 -18.79 -4.69 -20.10
N LYS A 33 -18.56 -5.27 -18.92
CA LYS A 33 -19.64 -5.68 -18.01
C LYS A 33 -20.46 -4.50 -17.49
N ARG A 34 -19.84 -3.33 -17.34
CA ARG A 34 -20.49 -2.08 -16.90
C ARG A 34 -21.04 -1.22 -18.05
N ASN A 35 -21.02 -1.73 -19.30
CA ASN A 35 -21.39 -0.98 -20.50
C ASN A 35 -20.62 0.36 -20.64
N VAL A 36 -19.34 0.35 -20.32
CA VAL A 36 -18.44 1.50 -20.39
C VAL A 36 -17.37 1.23 -21.45
N ASP A 37 -17.01 2.26 -22.24
CA ASP A 37 -15.87 2.16 -23.17
C ASP A 37 -14.58 1.80 -22.38
N PRO A 38 -13.89 0.69 -22.72
CA PRO A 38 -12.62 0.31 -22.09
C PRO A 38 -11.55 1.41 -22.14
N ALA A 39 -11.60 2.31 -23.13
CA ALA A 39 -10.69 3.44 -23.24
C ALA A 39 -10.84 4.43 -22.06
N LYS A 40 -12.02 4.51 -21.44
CA LYS A 40 -12.24 5.33 -20.24
C LYS A 40 -11.35 4.88 -19.08
N TYR A 41 -11.10 3.59 -18.93
CA TYR A 41 -10.23 3.07 -17.88
C TYR A 41 -8.76 3.04 -18.31
N SER A 42 -8.45 2.55 -19.52
CA SER A 42 -7.06 2.41 -19.99
C SER A 42 -6.39 3.75 -20.32
N LYS A 43 -7.11 4.71 -20.91
CA LYS A 43 -6.61 6.05 -21.27
C LYS A 43 -7.07 7.12 -20.28
N GLY A 44 -8.35 7.05 -19.85
CA GLY A 44 -8.93 8.01 -18.91
C GLY A 44 -8.31 7.95 -17.53
N LEU A 45 -8.22 6.77 -16.93
CA LEU A 45 -7.61 6.52 -15.61
C LEU A 45 -6.15 6.11 -15.70
N LEU A 46 -5.65 5.70 -16.86
CA LEU A 46 -4.33 5.10 -17.06
C LEU A 46 -4.17 3.82 -16.21
N SER A 47 -5.23 3.02 -16.08
CA SER A 47 -5.27 1.80 -15.27
C SER A 47 -5.58 0.58 -16.13
N LYS A 48 -4.94 -0.55 -15.83
CA LYS A 48 -5.04 -1.80 -16.61
C LYS A 48 -5.82 -2.88 -15.88
N GLU A 49 -5.56 -2.99 -14.59
CA GLU A 49 -6.09 -4.03 -13.72
C GLU A 49 -6.13 -3.56 -12.27
N ILE A 50 -6.90 -4.24 -11.46
CA ILE A 50 -6.97 -4.06 -10.01
C ILE A 50 -6.65 -5.38 -9.30
N ARG A 51 -6.12 -5.30 -8.08
CA ARG A 51 -5.91 -6.47 -7.22
C ARG A 51 -7.13 -6.71 -6.37
N ILE A 52 -7.47 -7.98 -6.27
CA ILE A 52 -8.60 -8.46 -5.49
C ILE A 52 -8.04 -9.32 -4.37
N ALA A 53 -8.30 -8.91 -3.12
CA ALA A 53 -8.07 -9.77 -1.98
C ALA A 53 -9.03 -10.96 -2.07
N GLU A 54 -8.49 -12.16 -1.91
CA GLU A 54 -9.30 -13.37 -1.79
C GLU A 54 -10.05 -13.33 -0.45
N VAL A 55 -11.02 -14.21 -0.31
CA VAL A 55 -11.84 -14.27 0.91
C VAL A 55 -11.06 -14.61 2.17
N ASP A 56 -9.93 -15.26 2.02
CA ASP A 56 -8.97 -15.62 3.08
C ASP A 56 -7.80 -14.63 3.19
N GLU A 57 -7.83 -13.52 2.45
CA GLU A 57 -6.86 -12.43 2.55
C GLU A 57 -7.51 -11.18 3.14
N ASP A 58 -6.78 -10.48 3.99
CA ASP A 58 -7.15 -9.17 4.53
C ASP A 58 -5.92 -8.29 4.76
N ILE A 59 -6.12 -7.11 5.36
CA ILE A 59 -5.03 -6.17 5.61
C ILE A 59 -4.00 -6.73 6.60
N ILE A 60 -4.38 -7.65 7.49
CA ILE A 60 -3.45 -8.26 8.45
C ILE A 60 -2.58 -9.28 7.73
N SER A 61 -3.16 -10.17 6.93
CA SER A 61 -2.40 -11.17 6.17
C SER A 61 -1.45 -10.53 5.17
N LEU A 62 -1.89 -9.48 4.47
CA LEU A 62 -1.05 -8.72 3.54
C LEU A 62 0.06 -7.94 4.27
N GLY A 63 -0.31 -7.26 5.37
CA GLY A 63 0.64 -6.49 6.18
C GLY A 63 1.69 -7.38 6.86
N LEU A 64 1.30 -8.55 7.38
CA LEU A 64 2.23 -9.55 7.92
C LEU A 64 3.24 -9.99 6.88
N LYS A 65 2.78 -10.30 5.66
CA LYS A 65 3.66 -10.69 4.55
C LYS A 65 4.64 -9.56 4.19
N ALA A 66 4.16 -8.31 4.13
CA ALA A 66 5.01 -7.17 3.87
C ALA A 66 6.04 -6.95 4.99
N GLY A 67 5.61 -6.93 6.25
CA GLY A 67 6.49 -6.78 7.40
C GLY A 67 7.55 -7.87 7.50
N TYR A 68 7.13 -9.13 7.34
CA TYR A 68 8.04 -10.28 7.29
C TYR A 68 9.10 -10.14 6.20
N ASN A 69 8.68 -9.86 4.96
CA ASN A 69 9.60 -9.69 3.85
C ASN A 69 10.58 -8.51 4.07
N ALA A 70 10.14 -7.42 4.72
CA ALA A 70 11.04 -6.30 5.05
C ALA A 70 12.14 -6.74 6.03
N LEU A 71 11.78 -7.48 7.07
CA LEU A 71 12.74 -8.02 8.03
C LEU A 71 13.73 -8.99 7.34
N GLN A 72 13.23 -9.88 6.47
CA GLN A 72 14.05 -10.85 5.72
C GLN A 72 15.02 -10.16 4.75
N ARG A 73 14.51 -9.26 3.91
CA ARG A 73 15.33 -8.52 2.93
C ARG A 73 16.46 -7.75 3.63
N GLY A 74 16.12 -7.12 4.76
CA GLY A 74 17.09 -6.40 5.59
C GLY A 74 18.02 -7.28 6.41
N LYS A 75 17.75 -8.60 6.55
CA LYS A 75 18.39 -9.49 7.54
C LYS A 75 18.33 -8.87 8.94
N ILE A 76 17.15 -8.39 9.32
CA ILE A 76 16.88 -7.69 10.58
C ILE A 76 16.23 -8.67 11.54
N ALA A 77 16.84 -8.86 12.71
CA ALA A 77 16.27 -9.70 13.76
C ALA A 77 14.98 -9.06 14.30
N PRO A 78 13.83 -9.77 14.35
CA PRO A 78 12.59 -9.20 14.86
C PRO A 78 12.72 -8.58 16.25
N LYS A 79 13.51 -9.21 17.13
CA LYS A 79 13.75 -8.71 18.50
C LYS A 79 14.53 -7.39 18.58
N SER A 80 15.13 -6.93 17.46
CA SER A 80 15.79 -5.63 17.39
C SER A 80 14.86 -4.49 16.99
N ILE A 81 13.58 -4.77 16.78
CA ILE A 81 12.57 -3.75 16.51
C ILE A 81 12.00 -3.24 17.82
N ASP A 82 12.15 -1.96 18.09
CA ASP A 82 11.69 -1.29 19.31
C ASP A 82 10.27 -0.72 19.19
N ALA A 83 9.80 -0.55 17.93
CA ALA A 83 8.44 -0.06 17.69
C ALA A 83 7.85 -0.69 16.42
N LEU A 84 6.54 -0.94 16.43
CA LEU A 84 5.77 -1.34 15.26
C LEU A 84 4.56 -0.41 15.11
N PHE A 85 4.53 0.33 14.00
CA PHE A 85 3.44 1.25 13.68
C PHE A 85 2.71 0.80 12.42
N VAL A 86 1.39 0.91 12.44
CA VAL A 86 0.54 0.52 11.31
C VAL A 86 -0.24 1.73 10.82
N GLY A 87 -0.10 2.04 9.53
CA GLY A 87 -0.95 3.01 8.84
C GLY A 87 -1.99 2.30 8.00
N THR A 88 -3.26 2.53 8.27
CA THR A 88 -4.37 1.93 7.52
C THR A 88 -5.61 2.81 7.59
N GLU A 89 -6.50 2.68 6.62
CA GLU A 89 -7.88 3.18 6.70
C GLU A 89 -8.91 2.03 6.56
N THR A 90 -8.42 0.78 6.51
CA THR A 90 -9.26 -0.42 6.48
C THR A 90 -9.38 -0.98 7.88
N GLU A 91 -10.43 -0.60 8.61
CA GLU A 91 -10.65 -0.99 9.99
C GLU A 91 -10.96 -2.49 10.12
N VAL A 92 -10.31 -3.13 11.10
CA VAL A 92 -10.59 -4.53 11.52
C VAL A 92 -11.29 -4.54 12.87
N TYR A 93 -10.79 -3.75 13.81
CA TYR A 93 -11.36 -3.57 15.14
C TYR A 93 -11.44 -2.08 15.47
N ALA A 94 -12.55 -1.67 16.05
CA ALA A 94 -12.71 -0.28 16.51
C ALA A 94 -11.87 0.06 17.74
N ALA A 95 -11.52 -0.93 18.57
CA ALA A 95 -10.89 -0.71 19.86
C ALA A 95 -9.65 -1.57 20.14
N LYS A 96 -9.37 -2.58 19.31
CA LYS A 96 -8.18 -3.44 19.44
C LYS A 96 -7.14 -3.05 18.40
N SER A 97 -5.94 -2.70 18.84
CA SER A 97 -4.83 -2.41 17.93
C SER A 97 -4.42 -3.64 17.11
N ILE A 98 -4.31 -3.47 15.79
CA ILE A 98 -3.80 -4.50 14.89
C ILE A 98 -2.28 -4.57 14.90
N SER A 99 -1.58 -3.49 15.27
CA SER A 99 -0.13 -3.49 15.44
C SER A 99 0.33 -4.48 16.52
N ASN A 100 -0.49 -4.75 17.54
CA ASN A 100 -0.21 -5.81 18.52
C ASN A 100 -0.24 -7.20 17.89
N ILE A 101 -1.16 -7.45 16.94
CA ILE A 101 -1.22 -8.71 16.20
C ILE A 101 0.04 -8.87 15.35
N PHE A 102 0.44 -7.82 14.64
CA PHE A 102 1.66 -7.84 13.84
C PHE A 102 2.92 -8.06 14.70
N ALA A 103 3.04 -7.35 15.82
CA ALA A 103 4.20 -7.49 16.70
C ALA A 103 4.35 -8.93 17.20
N GLU A 104 3.25 -9.51 17.62
CA GLU A 104 3.19 -10.89 18.08
C GLU A 104 3.54 -11.86 16.96
N MET A 105 2.85 -11.80 15.83
CA MET A 105 3.03 -12.71 14.69
C MET A 105 4.42 -12.62 14.03
N LEU A 106 5.05 -11.45 14.07
CA LEU A 106 6.40 -11.21 13.56
C LEU A 106 7.48 -11.49 14.63
N SER A 107 7.11 -11.99 15.81
CA SER A 107 8.03 -12.27 16.93
C SER A 107 8.85 -11.04 17.36
N ILE A 108 8.28 -9.85 17.27
CA ILE A 108 8.86 -8.62 17.77
C ILE A 108 8.86 -8.66 19.31
N SER A 109 9.73 -7.89 19.94
CA SER A 109 9.83 -7.84 21.40
C SER A 109 8.49 -7.42 22.03
N SER A 110 8.10 -8.03 23.14
CA SER A 110 6.96 -7.57 23.94
C SER A 110 7.17 -6.20 24.58
N ASN A 111 8.42 -5.70 24.58
CA ASN A 111 8.76 -4.35 25.07
C ASN A 111 8.70 -3.30 23.95
N ALA A 112 8.34 -3.69 22.70
CA ALA A 112 8.20 -2.76 21.62
C ALA A 112 6.93 -1.91 21.75
N LEU A 113 7.02 -0.64 21.40
CA LEU A 113 5.87 0.23 21.24
C LEU A 113 5.02 -0.19 20.05
N THR A 114 3.70 -0.19 20.19
CA THR A 114 2.78 -0.49 19.09
C THR A 114 1.75 0.62 18.93
N MET A 115 1.43 0.98 17.68
CA MET A 115 0.47 2.06 17.40
C MET A 115 -0.19 1.85 16.04
N ASP A 116 -1.50 2.04 15.98
CA ASP A 116 -2.26 2.15 14.74
C ASP A 116 -2.52 3.62 14.43
N VAL A 117 -2.31 4.04 13.19
CA VAL A 117 -2.47 5.42 12.73
C VAL A 117 -3.55 5.47 11.66
N TYR A 118 -4.65 6.10 11.99
CA TYR A 118 -5.77 6.37 11.09
C TYR A 118 -5.73 7.83 10.64
N ASN A 119 -5.53 8.07 9.36
CA ASN A 119 -5.64 9.38 8.72
C ASN A 119 -5.85 9.20 7.22
N ALA A 120 -6.94 8.55 6.86
CA ALA A 120 -7.21 8.14 5.49
C ALA A 120 -5.92 7.57 4.85
N CYS A 121 -5.61 7.88 3.59
CA CYS A 121 -4.42 7.36 2.91
C CYS A 121 -3.08 7.97 3.39
N ALA A 122 -3.07 8.94 4.32
CA ALA A 122 -1.86 9.56 4.87
C ALA A 122 -1.34 8.89 6.16
N GLY A 123 -2.12 7.99 6.78
CA GLY A 123 -1.79 7.34 8.05
C GLY A 123 -0.43 6.65 8.05
N GLY A 124 -0.07 5.95 6.95
CA GLY A 124 1.24 5.30 6.82
C GLY A 124 2.41 6.28 6.80
N THR A 125 2.25 7.44 6.16
CA THR A 125 3.27 8.49 6.16
C THR A 125 3.38 9.15 7.52
N LEU A 126 2.27 9.38 8.22
CA LEU A 126 2.28 9.86 9.60
C LEU A 126 2.94 8.86 10.55
N ALA A 127 2.72 7.56 10.37
CA ALA A 127 3.42 6.51 11.11
C ALA A 127 4.94 6.58 10.91
N ILE A 128 5.40 6.84 9.69
CA ILE A 128 6.83 7.04 9.38
C ILE A 128 7.36 8.29 10.08
N LEU A 129 6.62 9.42 10.03
CA LEU A 129 7.05 10.65 10.72
C LEU A 129 7.15 10.46 12.23
N ASN A 130 6.22 9.72 12.84
CA ASN A 130 6.31 9.36 14.26
C ASN A 130 7.56 8.52 14.54
N ALA A 131 7.86 7.52 13.70
CA ALA A 131 9.08 6.72 13.83
C ALA A 131 10.34 7.59 13.75
N ILE A 132 10.42 8.50 12.77
CA ILE A 132 11.55 9.44 12.62
C ILE A 132 11.71 10.30 13.88
N ALA A 133 10.63 10.91 14.37
CA ALA A 133 10.66 11.78 15.55
C ALA A 133 11.10 11.03 16.80
N MET A 134 10.62 9.80 17.03
CA MET A 134 10.99 8.98 18.17
C MET A 134 12.44 8.49 18.09
N ILE A 135 12.95 8.17 16.89
CA ILE A 135 14.35 7.80 16.67
C ILE A 135 15.25 9.01 16.87
N GLU A 136 14.87 10.19 16.39
CA GLU A 136 15.62 11.43 16.57
C GLU A 136 15.76 11.80 18.04
N LYS A 137 14.71 11.54 18.85
CA LYS A 137 14.71 11.76 20.31
C LYS A 137 15.25 10.58 21.13
N GLU A 138 15.75 9.55 20.45
CA GLU A 138 16.35 8.36 21.10
C GLU A 138 15.37 7.61 22.03
N ILE A 139 14.05 7.75 21.79
CA ILE A 139 13.02 6.97 22.49
C ILE A 139 13.05 5.53 22.00
N ILE A 140 13.31 5.33 20.70
CA ILE A 140 13.48 4.04 20.03
C ILE A 140 14.69 4.11 19.09
N ASN A 141 15.27 2.96 18.73
CA ASN A 141 16.38 2.90 17.77
C ASN A 141 15.91 2.48 16.39
N LYS A 142 14.87 1.62 16.33
CA LYS A 142 14.41 1.03 15.07
C LYS A 142 12.91 0.75 15.12
N ALA A 143 12.21 1.20 14.10
CA ALA A 143 10.79 0.94 13.92
C ALA A 143 10.51 0.12 12.67
N LEU A 144 9.54 -0.81 12.74
CA LEU A 144 8.87 -1.39 11.59
C LEU A 144 7.56 -0.63 11.35
N VAL A 145 7.41 -0.02 10.20
CA VAL A 145 6.18 0.63 9.76
C VAL A 145 5.52 -0.23 8.69
N ILE A 146 4.26 -0.60 8.90
CA ILE A 146 3.46 -1.36 7.94
C ILE A 146 2.31 -0.48 7.47
N SER A 147 2.14 -0.33 6.16
CA SER A 147 0.95 0.24 5.57
C SER A 147 0.22 -0.84 4.79
N SER A 148 -1.04 -1.11 5.12
CA SER A 148 -1.81 -2.20 4.52
C SER A 148 -3.27 -1.83 4.36
N ASP A 149 -3.79 -1.94 3.12
CA ASP A 149 -5.16 -1.57 2.83
C ASP A 149 -5.80 -2.40 1.71
N ILE A 150 -7.11 -2.49 1.78
CA ILE A 150 -8.00 -3.02 0.74
C ILE A 150 -9.06 -1.96 0.47
N SER A 151 -8.96 -1.26 -0.65
CA SER A 151 -9.94 -0.25 -1.01
C SER A 151 -11.23 -0.87 -1.54
N SER A 152 -12.36 -0.30 -1.15
CA SER A 152 -13.69 -0.82 -1.46
C SER A 152 -14.65 0.29 -1.85
N TYR A 153 -15.32 0.10 -2.99
CA TYR A 153 -16.40 0.94 -3.50
C TYR A 153 -17.60 0.09 -3.90
N HIS A 154 -18.78 0.66 -3.99
CA HIS A 154 -19.96 -0.03 -4.48
C HIS A 154 -19.77 -0.51 -5.93
N LEU A 155 -20.31 -1.71 -6.23
CA LEU A 155 -20.33 -2.24 -7.59
C LEU A 155 -21.05 -1.27 -8.54
N GLY A 156 -20.49 -1.06 -9.72
CA GLY A 156 -21.01 -0.12 -10.71
C GLY A 156 -20.74 1.36 -10.40
N SER A 157 -20.17 1.71 -9.25
CA SER A 157 -19.84 3.10 -8.92
C SER A 157 -18.64 3.62 -9.73
N PRO A 158 -18.49 4.95 -9.89
CA PRO A 158 -17.32 5.53 -10.56
C PRO A 158 -15.98 5.19 -9.88
N GLY A 159 -15.99 4.88 -8.58
CA GLY A 159 -14.80 4.46 -7.82
C GLY A 159 -14.39 3.02 -8.06
N GLU A 160 -15.30 2.12 -8.46
CA GLU A 160 -15.05 0.69 -8.62
C GLU A 160 -13.77 0.36 -9.42
N PRO A 161 -13.48 0.98 -10.59
CA PRO A 161 -12.31 0.65 -11.38
C PRO A 161 -10.99 1.18 -10.79
N THR A 162 -11.04 1.92 -9.69
CA THR A 162 -9.85 2.47 -9.03
C THR A 162 -9.41 1.72 -7.79
N GLN A 163 -10.24 0.80 -7.29
CA GLN A 163 -9.92 0.05 -6.07
C GLN A 163 -8.69 -0.86 -6.25
N GLY A 164 -8.10 -1.27 -5.13
CA GLY A 164 -6.91 -2.10 -5.12
C GLY A 164 -6.62 -2.66 -3.75
N SER A 165 -5.60 -3.50 -3.66
CA SER A 165 -5.19 -4.15 -2.42
C SER A 165 -3.68 -4.33 -2.39
N GLY A 166 -3.07 -4.04 -1.24
CA GLY A 166 -1.64 -4.25 -1.04
C GLY A 166 -1.11 -3.69 0.26
N ALA A 167 0.12 -4.04 0.55
CA ALA A 167 0.81 -3.64 1.77
C ALA A 167 2.28 -3.32 1.52
N ILE A 168 2.83 -2.44 2.35
CA ILE A 168 4.24 -2.07 2.43
C ILE A 168 4.74 -2.34 3.84
N GLY A 169 5.96 -2.86 3.96
CA GLY A 169 6.74 -2.91 5.18
C GLY A 169 8.02 -2.11 5.03
N LEU A 170 8.26 -1.16 5.92
CA LEU A 170 9.46 -0.32 5.95
C LEU A 170 10.13 -0.41 7.32
N VAL A 171 11.42 -0.66 7.35
CA VAL A 171 12.21 -0.51 8.58
C VAL A 171 12.88 0.84 8.57
N ILE A 172 12.61 1.63 9.59
CA ILE A 172 13.16 2.97 9.80
C ILE A 172 14.21 2.92 10.90
N SER A 173 15.39 3.48 10.65
CA SER A 173 16.50 3.53 11.62
C SER A 173 17.48 4.66 11.35
N LYS A 174 18.40 4.91 12.29
CA LYS A 174 19.62 5.70 12.04
C LYS A 174 20.54 4.95 11.07
N ASN A 175 21.33 5.70 10.29
CA ASN A 175 22.30 5.19 9.30
C ASN A 175 21.65 4.18 8.32
N PRO A 176 20.59 4.55 7.64
CA PRO A 176 19.80 3.66 6.79
C PRO A 176 20.60 3.22 5.56
N ARG A 177 20.36 1.99 5.08
CA ARG A 177 21.02 1.45 3.90
C ARG A 177 20.34 1.84 2.59
N ILE A 178 19.03 2.12 2.59
CA ILE A 178 18.26 2.37 1.36
C ILE A 178 18.19 3.85 1.03
N ALA A 179 17.62 4.67 1.92
CA ALA A 179 17.45 6.11 1.67
C ALA A 179 17.32 6.90 2.96
N SER A 180 17.85 8.12 3.00
CA SER A 180 17.67 9.08 4.10
C SER A 180 16.52 10.02 3.81
N PHE A 181 15.74 10.39 4.83
CA PHE A 181 14.70 11.41 4.74
C PHE A 181 15.26 12.83 4.81
N SER A 182 14.57 13.77 4.17
CA SER A 182 14.78 15.19 4.42
C SER A 182 14.48 15.54 5.87
N LYS A 183 15.24 16.48 6.46
CA LYS A 183 15.04 16.95 7.85
C LYS A 183 13.76 17.77 8.03
N ARG A 184 13.20 18.27 6.96
CA ARG A 184 11.97 19.05 6.94
C ARG A 184 10.98 18.47 5.97
N PHE A 185 9.70 18.69 6.25
CA PHE A 185 8.57 18.20 5.46
C PHE A 185 7.65 19.37 5.15
N GLY A 186 7.04 19.32 3.96
CA GLY A 186 5.91 20.16 3.64
C GLY A 186 4.63 19.51 4.13
N LYS A 187 3.68 20.32 4.59
CA LYS A 187 2.43 19.84 5.18
C LYS A 187 1.29 20.81 4.95
N VAL A 188 0.12 20.25 4.77
CA VAL A 188 -1.15 21.00 4.77
C VAL A 188 -2.25 20.10 5.30
N SER A 189 -3.19 20.71 6.01
CA SER A 189 -4.41 20.04 6.45
C SER A 189 -5.61 20.97 6.34
N GLY A 190 -6.79 20.38 6.15
CA GLY A 190 -8.04 21.11 6.04
C GLY A 190 -9.22 20.20 6.28
N ASN A 191 -10.35 20.75 6.72
CA ASN A 191 -11.58 19.98 6.88
C ASN A 191 -12.38 20.04 5.57
N VAL A 192 -12.36 18.95 4.79
CA VAL A 192 -13.05 18.80 3.52
C VAL A 192 -13.70 17.42 3.38
N ASN A 193 -14.84 17.36 2.72
CA ASN A 193 -15.58 16.11 2.51
C ASN A 193 -15.38 15.60 1.07
N ASP A 194 -14.13 15.49 0.64
CA ASP A 194 -13.78 15.07 -0.72
C ASP A 194 -13.90 13.55 -0.92
N PHE A 195 -13.58 12.79 0.10
CA PHE A 195 -13.70 11.34 0.17
C PHE A 195 -13.79 10.94 1.63
N PHE A 196 -14.69 10.04 1.95
CA PHE A 196 -14.78 9.45 3.29
C PHE A 196 -15.53 8.12 3.27
N ARG A 197 -15.33 7.33 4.31
CA ARG A 197 -16.08 6.10 4.55
C ARG A 197 -16.70 6.19 5.94
N PRO A 198 -18.04 6.15 6.05
CA PRO A 198 -18.72 6.06 7.34
C PRO A 198 -18.32 4.79 8.09
N ALA A 199 -18.27 4.83 9.42
CA ALA A 199 -17.86 3.68 10.24
C ALA A 199 -18.74 2.43 10.07
N ASN A 200 -19.99 2.62 9.66
CA ASN A 200 -20.97 1.54 9.43
C ASN A 200 -21.06 1.09 7.97
N ASP A 201 -20.21 1.62 7.07
CA ASP A 201 -20.17 1.23 5.66
C ASP A 201 -18.78 0.65 5.31
N LYS A 202 -18.79 -0.42 4.52
CA LYS A 202 -17.56 -1.02 3.98
C LYS A 202 -17.06 -0.29 2.73
N ASN A 203 -17.91 0.50 2.10
CA ASN A 203 -17.63 1.18 0.85
C ASN A 203 -17.41 2.67 1.08
N ALA A 204 -16.42 3.20 0.38
CA ALA A 204 -16.09 4.61 0.43
C ALA A 204 -16.96 5.42 -0.55
N ASN A 205 -17.18 6.69 -0.19
CA ASN A 205 -17.85 7.69 -1.02
C ASN A 205 -16.82 8.68 -1.55
N ALA A 206 -16.82 8.93 -2.86
CA ALA A 206 -15.96 9.88 -3.54
C ALA A 206 -16.79 10.84 -4.41
N PHE A 207 -16.39 12.11 -4.48
CA PHE A 207 -17.17 13.18 -5.11
C PHE A 207 -16.56 13.68 -6.42
N GLY A 208 -16.01 12.80 -7.23
CA GLY A 208 -15.60 13.06 -8.60
C GLY A 208 -14.62 14.22 -8.75
N ARG A 209 -15.01 15.29 -9.44
CA ARG A 209 -14.16 16.44 -9.70
C ARG A 209 -13.73 17.16 -8.41
N TYR A 210 -14.63 17.32 -7.45
CA TYR A 210 -14.30 17.94 -6.16
C TYR A 210 -13.16 17.24 -5.44
N SER A 211 -13.17 15.90 -5.40
CA SER A 211 -12.08 15.11 -4.81
C SER A 211 -10.76 15.32 -5.55
N GLN A 212 -10.80 15.42 -6.90
CA GLN A 212 -9.60 15.68 -7.70
C GLN A 212 -9.02 17.06 -7.44
N ASP A 213 -9.87 18.10 -7.42
CA ASP A 213 -9.44 19.49 -7.21
C ASP A 213 -8.86 19.66 -5.80
N THR A 214 -9.49 19.07 -4.77
CA THR A 214 -8.98 19.04 -3.40
C THR A 214 -7.61 18.35 -3.29
N TYR A 215 -7.46 17.22 -3.97
CA TYR A 215 -6.18 16.51 -4.03
C TYR A 215 -5.08 17.36 -4.66
N LEU A 216 -5.35 17.96 -5.83
CA LEU A 216 -4.37 18.76 -6.56
C LEU A 216 -3.95 20.01 -5.77
N ASP A 217 -4.91 20.72 -5.19
CA ASP A 217 -4.66 21.90 -4.35
C ASP A 217 -3.82 21.54 -3.12
N SER A 218 -4.15 20.44 -2.44
CA SER A 218 -3.41 19.98 -1.26
C SER A 218 -1.97 19.57 -1.59
N GLN A 219 -1.76 18.86 -2.70
CA GLN A 219 -0.42 18.48 -3.17
C GLN A 219 0.43 19.70 -3.51
N LEU A 220 -0.15 20.70 -4.20
CA LEU A 220 0.53 21.95 -4.52
C LEU A 220 0.89 22.75 -3.27
N LYS A 221 -0.02 22.88 -2.32
CA LYS A 221 0.22 23.57 -1.05
C LYS A 221 1.31 22.89 -0.22
N ALA A 222 1.28 21.56 -0.11
CA ALA A 222 2.32 20.81 0.59
C ALA A 222 3.70 20.92 -0.10
N TYR A 223 3.72 20.95 -1.45
CA TYR A 223 4.93 21.20 -2.22
C TYR A 223 5.48 22.61 -1.97
N ASP A 224 4.63 23.63 -1.96
CA ASP A 224 5.03 25.02 -1.68
C ASP A 224 5.53 25.19 -0.23
N ASP A 225 4.87 24.54 0.74
CA ASP A 225 5.31 24.55 2.14
C ASP A 225 6.69 23.86 2.29
N LEU A 226 6.94 22.75 1.56
CA LEU A 226 8.27 22.14 1.53
C LEU A 226 9.32 23.11 1.00
N ILE A 227 9.07 23.77 -0.14
CA ILE A 227 9.98 24.77 -0.71
C ILE A 227 10.23 25.91 0.28
N SER A 228 9.21 26.39 0.99
CA SER A 228 9.39 27.45 1.99
C SER A 228 10.29 27.02 3.16
N ASN A 229 10.30 25.71 3.48
CA ASN A 229 11.08 25.15 4.58
C ASN A 229 12.53 24.79 4.21
N ILE A 230 12.78 24.41 2.94
CA ILE A 230 14.11 23.90 2.52
C ILE A 230 14.71 24.65 1.33
N GLY A 231 13.99 25.60 0.73
CA GLY A 231 14.38 26.24 -0.52
C GLY A 231 14.08 25.42 -1.77
N ASP A 232 14.49 25.93 -2.93
CA ASP A 232 14.35 25.22 -4.20
C ASP A 232 15.23 23.96 -4.21
N PHE A 233 14.67 22.83 -4.65
CA PHE A 233 15.36 21.55 -4.75
C PHE A 233 15.19 20.94 -6.15
N HIS A 234 16.07 20.02 -6.49
CA HIS A 234 15.93 19.12 -7.62
C HIS A 234 15.60 17.73 -7.12
N ALA A 235 14.65 17.04 -7.77
CA ALA A 235 14.38 15.63 -7.55
C ALA A 235 14.41 14.88 -8.88
N ASP A 236 15.00 13.69 -8.88
CA ASP A 236 15.11 12.83 -10.06
C ASP A 236 13.77 12.14 -10.34
N PHE A 237 13.02 11.80 -9.29
CA PHE A 237 11.69 11.21 -9.38
C PHE A 237 10.71 11.91 -8.45
N TYR A 238 9.42 11.90 -8.85
CA TYR A 238 8.31 12.46 -8.10
C TYR A 238 7.22 11.41 -7.93
N SER A 239 7.05 10.89 -6.72
CA SER A 239 6.01 9.93 -6.35
C SER A 239 4.88 10.63 -5.60
N PHE A 240 3.68 10.53 -6.11
CA PHE A 240 2.49 11.08 -5.45
C PHE A 240 1.54 9.94 -5.08
N HIS A 241 0.77 10.13 -4.02
CA HIS A 241 -0.38 9.27 -3.76
C HIS A 241 -1.24 9.15 -5.01
N ALA A 242 -1.68 7.95 -5.34
CA ALA A 242 -2.36 7.67 -6.60
C ALA A 242 -3.75 7.05 -6.37
N PRO A 243 -4.80 7.86 -6.14
CA PRO A 243 -6.18 7.38 -6.13
C PRO A 243 -6.55 6.66 -7.44
N TYR A 244 -5.97 7.09 -8.55
CA TYR A 244 -5.88 6.38 -9.82
C TYR A 244 -4.62 6.82 -10.59
N SER A 245 -4.15 6.01 -11.51
CA SER A 245 -2.80 6.13 -12.08
C SER A 245 -2.51 7.43 -12.81
N LYS A 246 -3.52 8.11 -13.37
CA LYS A 246 -3.34 9.37 -14.12
C LYS A 246 -3.23 10.62 -13.23
N LEU A 247 -3.71 10.56 -11.98
CA LEU A 247 -3.76 11.74 -11.11
C LEU A 247 -2.37 12.28 -10.71
N PRO A 248 -1.36 11.46 -10.41
CA PRO A 248 0.02 11.91 -10.23
C PRO A 248 0.61 12.67 -11.41
N LEU A 249 0.26 12.30 -12.65
CA LEU A 249 0.69 13.02 -13.85
C LEU A 249 0.09 14.43 -13.88
N LYS A 250 -1.20 14.57 -13.52
CA LYS A 250 -1.85 15.89 -13.41
C LYS A 250 -1.14 16.76 -12.39
N CYS A 251 -0.86 16.18 -11.21
CA CYS A 251 -0.17 16.88 -10.13
C CYS A 251 1.21 17.38 -10.57
N MET A 252 2.02 16.49 -11.16
CA MET A 252 3.35 16.83 -11.64
C MET A 252 3.30 17.91 -12.73
N GLN A 253 2.35 17.83 -13.66
CA GLN A 253 2.16 18.87 -14.67
C GLN A 253 1.92 20.25 -14.05
N GLN A 254 1.07 20.33 -13.02
CA GLN A 254 0.81 21.60 -12.33
C GLN A 254 2.05 22.14 -11.61
N ILE A 255 2.80 21.29 -10.90
CA ILE A 255 4.05 21.69 -10.23
C ILE A 255 5.08 22.19 -11.25
N ILE A 256 5.28 21.46 -12.34
CA ILE A 256 6.23 21.82 -13.39
C ILE A 256 5.84 23.14 -14.06
N LEU A 257 4.57 23.31 -14.40
CA LEU A 257 4.09 24.53 -15.04
C LEU A 257 4.24 25.73 -14.13
N LYS A 258 3.96 25.59 -12.83
CA LYS A 258 4.18 26.65 -11.86
C LYS A 258 5.66 27.07 -11.78
N ARG A 259 6.57 26.09 -11.76
CA ARG A 259 8.02 26.35 -11.80
C ARG A 259 8.45 27.00 -13.12
N TRP A 260 7.95 26.52 -14.24
CA TRP A 260 8.26 27.06 -15.55
C TRP A 260 7.75 28.50 -15.72
N ILE A 261 6.53 28.79 -15.25
CA ILE A 261 5.96 30.14 -15.21
C ILE A 261 6.87 31.07 -14.37
N LYS A 262 7.31 30.62 -13.19
CA LYS A 262 8.24 31.35 -12.35
C LYS A 262 9.59 31.58 -13.07
N HIS A 263 10.14 30.56 -13.70
CA HIS A 263 11.39 30.65 -14.46
C HIS A 263 11.30 31.63 -15.64
N ILE A 264 10.20 31.61 -16.41
CA ILE A 264 9.96 32.57 -17.48
C ILE A 264 9.80 34.00 -16.90
N SER A 265 9.08 34.17 -15.79
CA SER A 265 8.95 35.47 -15.16
C SER A 265 10.28 36.03 -14.64
N ASP A 266 11.17 35.16 -14.19
CA ASP A 266 12.52 35.53 -13.75
C ASP A 266 13.44 35.88 -14.94
N LEU A 267 13.32 35.16 -16.06
CA LEU A 267 14.02 35.48 -17.33
C LEU A 267 13.48 36.78 -17.98
N THR A 268 12.18 37.01 -17.89
CA THR A 268 11.53 38.19 -18.49
C THR A 268 11.56 39.42 -17.58
N ARG A 269 12.15 39.35 -16.40
CA ARG A 269 12.44 40.54 -15.57
C ARG A 269 13.29 41.59 -16.31
N PHE A 270 14.00 41.20 -17.37
CA PHE A 270 14.70 42.08 -18.30
C PHE A 270 13.77 42.67 -19.38
N GLU A 271 12.60 42.10 -19.66
CA GLU A 271 11.62 42.57 -20.63
C GLU A 271 10.26 42.81 -19.95
N ARG A 272 10.17 43.92 -19.19
CA ARG A 272 8.91 44.34 -18.56
C ARG A 272 7.91 44.90 -19.58
N ASN A 273 7.29 44.02 -20.37
CA ASN A 273 6.13 44.39 -21.15
C ASN A 273 4.88 43.69 -20.61
N SER A 274 3.78 44.44 -20.52
CA SER A 274 2.43 44.02 -20.05
C SER A 274 1.84 42.76 -20.70
N PHE A 275 2.48 42.28 -21.75
CA PHE A 275 2.15 41.09 -22.52
C PHE A 275 2.34 39.80 -21.72
N THR A 276 3.40 39.68 -20.91
CA THR A 276 3.77 38.46 -20.20
C THR A 276 2.79 38.10 -19.08
N SER A 277 2.28 39.07 -18.34
CA SER A 277 1.34 38.79 -17.24
C SER A 277 -0.07 38.39 -17.73
N SER A 278 -0.46 38.80 -18.92
CA SER A 278 -1.71 38.36 -19.57
C SER A 278 -1.60 36.95 -20.09
N ILE A 279 -0.45 36.58 -20.65
CA ILE A 279 -0.15 35.22 -21.13
C ILE A 279 -0.09 34.25 -19.97
N LEU A 280 0.61 34.58 -18.89
CA LEU A 280 0.72 33.74 -17.70
C LEU A 280 -0.64 33.49 -17.04
N ARG A 281 -1.51 34.52 -16.94
CA ARG A 281 -2.89 34.34 -16.46
C ARG A 281 -3.75 33.45 -17.37
N LYS A 282 -3.57 33.56 -18.69
CA LYS A 282 -4.26 32.70 -19.66
C LYS A 282 -3.78 31.27 -19.60
N ILE A 283 -2.48 31.03 -19.38
CA ILE A 283 -1.93 29.70 -19.15
C ILE A 283 -2.49 29.12 -17.85
N ASP A 284 -2.49 29.87 -16.75
CA ASP A 284 -2.97 29.42 -15.44
C ASP A 284 -4.46 29.03 -15.48
N SER A 285 -5.32 29.91 -16.06
CA SER A 285 -6.75 29.61 -16.23
C SER A 285 -7.04 28.42 -17.15
N PHE A 286 -6.15 28.17 -18.12
CA PHE A 286 -6.29 27.10 -19.08
C PHE A 286 -5.82 25.76 -18.54
N LEU A 287 -4.79 25.74 -17.70
CA LEU A 287 -4.17 24.53 -17.16
C LEU A 287 -4.98 23.88 -16.06
N HIS A 288 -5.90 24.62 -15.44
CA HIS A 288 -6.84 24.06 -14.47
C HIS A 288 -7.71 22.93 -15.08
N ASP A 289 -7.99 22.99 -16.38
CA ASP A 289 -8.85 22.03 -17.09
C ASP A 289 -8.11 20.98 -17.90
N VAL A 290 -6.79 21.09 -18.03
CA VAL A 290 -6.02 20.28 -19.00
C VAL A 290 -5.18 19.22 -18.30
N VAL A 291 -5.69 17.99 -18.38
CA VAL A 291 -4.89 16.78 -18.16
C VAL A 291 -4.48 16.24 -19.50
N VAL A 292 -3.37 16.69 -20.03
CA VAL A 292 -3.14 16.37 -21.41
C VAL A 292 -1.70 16.09 -21.71
N LEU A 293 -1.56 15.13 -22.62
CA LEU A 293 -0.37 14.88 -23.39
C LEU A 293 0.14 16.17 -24.02
N PRO A 294 1.47 16.34 -24.18
CA PRO A 294 2.09 17.53 -24.70
C PRO A 294 1.50 18.06 -26.02
N GLU A 295 1.05 17.16 -26.90
CA GLU A 295 0.43 17.50 -28.19
C GLU A 295 -0.84 18.34 -28.07
N TYR A 296 -1.67 18.08 -27.08
CA TYR A 296 -2.89 18.86 -26.89
C TYR A 296 -2.60 20.22 -26.29
N ILE A 297 -1.65 20.33 -25.37
CA ILE A 297 -1.16 21.63 -24.88
C ILE A 297 -0.63 22.44 -26.06
N TYR A 298 0.17 21.78 -26.93
CA TYR A 298 0.69 22.40 -28.13
C TYR A 298 -0.43 23.02 -29.00
N LEU A 299 -1.43 22.21 -29.37
CA LEU A 299 -2.54 22.67 -30.20
C LEU A 299 -3.29 23.84 -29.58
N LYS A 300 -3.65 23.74 -28.31
CA LYS A 300 -4.41 24.75 -27.60
C LYS A 300 -3.66 26.07 -27.35
N LEU A 301 -2.36 26.02 -27.10
CA LEU A 301 -1.52 27.21 -26.98
C LEU A 301 -1.24 27.85 -28.34
N ASN A 302 -1.10 27.03 -29.40
CA ASN A 302 -0.98 27.51 -30.77
C ASN A 302 -2.23 28.28 -31.21
N GLU A 303 -3.43 27.75 -30.92
CA GLU A 303 -4.72 28.44 -31.12
C GLU A 303 -4.79 29.79 -30.39
N ARG A 304 -3.98 29.99 -29.34
CA ARG A 304 -3.90 31.23 -28.55
C ARG A 304 -2.72 32.14 -28.92
N GLY A 305 -2.01 31.84 -30.00
CA GLY A 305 -1.00 32.72 -30.60
C GLY A 305 0.40 32.61 -30.00
N PHE A 306 0.73 31.49 -29.34
CA PHE A 306 2.12 31.20 -28.96
C PHE A 306 2.95 30.78 -30.17
N SER A 307 4.21 31.23 -30.25
CA SER A 307 5.07 30.83 -31.35
C SER A 307 5.38 29.32 -31.33
N SER A 308 5.48 28.69 -32.49
CA SER A 308 5.79 27.27 -32.64
C SER A 308 7.07 26.89 -31.90
N ALA A 309 8.10 27.72 -31.92
CA ALA A 309 9.36 27.47 -31.24
C ALA A 309 9.19 27.44 -29.69
N THR A 310 8.35 28.31 -29.13
CA THR A 310 8.04 28.32 -27.69
C THR A 310 7.26 27.07 -27.29
N LEU A 311 6.29 26.67 -28.12
CA LEU A 311 5.46 25.50 -27.89
C LEU A 311 6.28 24.20 -27.98
N GLU A 312 7.21 24.10 -28.91
CA GLU A 312 8.10 22.95 -29.03
C GLU A 312 9.02 22.82 -27.81
N ARG A 313 9.63 23.91 -27.34
CA ARG A 313 10.44 23.90 -26.13
C ARG A 313 9.64 23.48 -24.90
N LEU A 314 8.42 23.99 -24.73
CA LEU A 314 7.52 23.61 -23.65
C LEU A 314 7.14 22.12 -23.73
N SER A 315 6.77 21.65 -24.92
CA SER A 315 6.41 20.27 -25.17
C SER A 315 7.56 19.30 -24.83
N ASN A 316 8.77 19.61 -25.31
CA ASN A 316 9.96 18.80 -25.04
C ASN A 316 10.30 18.79 -23.54
N TRP A 317 10.20 19.95 -22.88
CA TRP A 317 10.49 20.05 -21.46
C TRP A 317 9.46 19.28 -20.60
N LEU A 318 8.15 19.41 -20.90
CA LEU A 318 7.08 18.65 -20.23
C LEU A 318 7.26 17.15 -20.44
N ASN A 319 7.52 16.71 -21.67
CA ASN A 319 7.76 15.31 -21.98
C ASN A 319 8.94 14.73 -21.16
N THR A 320 10.06 15.43 -21.16
CA THR A 320 11.25 15.00 -20.44
C THR A 320 11.01 14.94 -18.93
N ASN A 321 10.41 15.98 -18.36
CA ASN A 321 10.26 16.07 -16.91
C ASN A 321 9.08 15.24 -16.37
N VAL A 322 7.96 15.13 -17.09
CA VAL A 322 6.82 14.34 -16.63
C VAL A 322 7.05 12.85 -16.90
N LYS A 323 7.35 12.47 -18.13
CA LYS A 323 7.50 11.06 -18.50
C LYS A 323 8.66 10.38 -17.79
N ALA A 324 9.82 11.04 -17.73
CA ALA A 324 11.01 10.45 -17.12
C ALA A 324 10.90 10.35 -15.59
N ARG A 325 10.20 11.26 -14.94
CA ARG A 325 10.24 11.39 -13.48
C ARG A 325 9.01 10.86 -12.74
N VAL A 326 7.88 10.69 -13.42
CA VAL A 326 6.62 10.23 -12.80
C VAL A 326 6.10 8.94 -13.41
N LEU A 327 6.23 8.75 -14.71
CA LEU A 327 5.61 7.64 -15.40
C LEU A 327 6.16 6.25 -14.99
N PRO A 328 7.46 6.06 -14.69
CA PRO A 328 8.00 4.75 -14.34
C PRO A 328 7.27 4.09 -13.17
N GLN A 329 7.10 4.81 -12.06
CA GLN A 329 6.47 4.28 -10.84
C GLN A 329 4.96 4.14 -10.93
N LEU A 330 4.30 4.79 -11.89
CA LEU A 330 2.87 4.61 -12.13
C LEU A 330 2.52 3.19 -12.61
N ARG A 331 3.53 2.40 -13.00
CA ARG A 331 3.35 0.97 -13.22
C ARG A 331 2.71 0.27 -12.01
N VAL A 332 2.96 0.76 -10.80
CA VAL A 332 2.36 0.23 -9.57
C VAL A 332 0.84 0.44 -9.56
N PRO A 333 0.29 1.65 -9.54
CA PRO A 333 -1.16 1.82 -9.52
C PRO A 333 -1.86 1.31 -10.79
N MET A 334 -1.16 1.23 -11.94
CA MET A 334 -1.72 0.62 -13.16
C MET A 334 -2.06 -0.87 -13.00
N HIS A 335 -1.34 -1.60 -12.14
CA HIS A 335 -1.45 -3.03 -11.95
C HIS A 335 -2.02 -3.46 -10.60
N PHE A 336 -2.04 -2.57 -9.61
CA PHE A 336 -2.50 -2.90 -8.26
C PHE A 336 -3.74 -2.11 -7.84
N GLY A 337 -4.07 -1.01 -8.54
CA GLY A 337 -5.11 -0.07 -8.13
C GLY A 337 -4.68 0.82 -6.96
N ASN A 338 -5.64 1.46 -6.31
CA ASN A 338 -5.41 2.29 -5.13
C ASN A 338 -5.28 1.41 -3.87
N MET A 339 -4.10 1.36 -3.31
CA MET A 339 -3.79 0.63 -2.07
C MET A 339 -3.73 1.60 -0.86
N TYR A 340 -4.45 2.71 -0.94
CA TYR A 340 -4.57 3.74 0.09
C TYR A 340 -3.20 4.10 0.71
N ASN A 341 -2.97 3.80 1.99
CA ASN A 341 -1.72 4.11 2.69
C ASN A 341 -0.46 3.50 2.08
N ALA A 342 -0.57 2.36 1.41
CA ALA A 342 0.56 1.71 0.75
C ALA A 342 0.92 2.35 -0.61
N SER A 343 0.01 3.11 -1.24
CA SER A 343 0.13 3.51 -2.65
C SER A 343 1.39 4.32 -2.98
N VAL A 344 1.72 5.36 -2.21
CA VAL A 344 2.90 6.21 -2.48
C VAL A 344 4.19 5.46 -2.18
N TRP A 345 4.22 4.68 -1.11
CA TRP A 345 5.39 3.95 -0.68
C TRP A 345 5.70 2.75 -1.60
N ALA A 346 4.68 2.09 -2.14
CA ALA A 346 4.85 1.06 -3.16
C ALA A 346 5.48 1.61 -4.45
N GLN A 347 5.10 2.81 -4.87
CA GLN A 347 5.72 3.49 -6.00
C GLN A 347 7.21 3.78 -5.72
N ILE A 348 7.55 4.24 -4.52
CA ILE A 348 8.94 4.51 -4.11
C ILE A 348 9.75 3.20 -4.08
N VAL A 349 9.21 2.12 -3.51
CA VAL A 349 9.89 0.81 -3.52
C VAL A 349 10.10 0.32 -4.96
N PHE A 350 9.13 0.52 -5.85
CA PHE A 350 9.28 0.18 -7.27
C PHE A 350 10.40 0.97 -7.96
N LEU A 351 10.50 2.27 -7.68
CA LEU A 351 11.62 3.09 -8.18
C LEU A 351 12.95 2.56 -7.70
N LEU A 352 13.08 2.30 -6.41
CA LEU A 352 14.28 1.75 -5.79
C LEU A 352 14.68 0.38 -6.36
N GLU A 353 13.71 -0.46 -6.69
CA GLU A 353 13.96 -1.80 -7.26
C GLU A 353 14.36 -1.78 -8.74
N ASN A 354 14.01 -0.73 -9.51
CA ASN A 354 14.08 -0.78 -10.98
C ASN A 354 14.74 0.41 -11.66
N HIS A 355 14.76 1.60 -11.04
CA HIS A 355 15.12 2.84 -11.74
C HIS A 355 16.08 3.75 -10.98
N ALA A 356 16.08 3.71 -9.66
CA ALA A 356 16.88 4.60 -8.85
C ALA A 356 18.38 4.24 -8.86
N HIS A 357 19.21 5.25 -8.74
CA HIS A 357 20.66 5.17 -8.59
C HIS A 357 21.11 5.79 -7.28
N VAL A 358 22.35 5.53 -6.89
CA VAL A 358 22.97 6.16 -5.72
C VAL A 358 22.96 7.68 -5.87
N ASN A 359 22.59 8.37 -4.80
CA ASN A 359 22.41 9.82 -4.71
C ASN A 359 21.19 10.39 -5.42
N ASP A 360 20.36 9.61 -6.12
CA ASP A 360 19.09 10.11 -6.63
C ASP A 360 18.23 10.67 -5.49
N VAL A 361 17.54 11.76 -5.78
CA VAL A 361 16.58 12.38 -4.88
C VAL A 361 15.18 12.07 -5.36
N ILE A 362 14.36 11.48 -4.49
CA ILE A 362 12.97 11.14 -4.74
C ILE A 362 12.09 12.06 -3.91
N TYR A 363 11.27 12.88 -4.59
CA TYR A 363 10.19 13.62 -3.93
C TYR A 363 9.01 12.68 -3.69
N PHE A 364 8.37 12.80 -2.53
CA PHE A 364 7.07 12.16 -2.27
C PHE A 364 6.01 13.17 -1.84
N GLY A 365 4.79 12.94 -2.32
CA GLY A 365 3.58 13.66 -1.91
C GLY A 365 2.52 12.65 -1.47
N SER A 366 2.37 12.49 -0.16
CA SER A 366 1.35 11.65 0.46
C SER A 366 0.08 12.46 0.71
N TYR A 367 -1.06 11.91 0.35
CA TYR A 367 -2.35 12.57 0.53
C TYR A 367 -3.34 11.61 1.17
N GLY A 368 -3.98 12.06 2.23
CA GLY A 368 -5.15 11.44 2.84
C GLY A 368 -6.33 12.40 2.76
N SER A 369 -7.45 11.90 2.25
CA SER A 369 -8.69 12.69 2.16
C SER A 369 -9.15 13.18 3.53
N GLY A 370 -9.82 14.36 3.56
CA GLY A 370 -10.30 14.93 4.79
C GLY A 370 -9.87 16.38 5.12
N ALA A 371 -8.73 17.00 4.70
CA ALA A 371 -7.60 16.42 3.99
C ALA A 371 -6.32 16.57 4.79
N THR A 372 -5.37 15.67 4.61
CA THR A 372 -4.00 15.81 5.10
C THR A 372 -3.04 15.52 3.96
N CYS A 373 -2.10 16.42 3.67
CA CYS A 373 -1.06 16.18 2.69
C CYS A 373 0.32 16.44 3.30
N ILE A 374 1.25 15.53 3.02
CA ILE A 374 2.62 15.57 3.53
C ILE A 374 3.56 15.35 2.36
N SER A 375 4.57 16.20 2.23
CA SER A 375 5.61 16.07 1.22
C SER A 375 7.00 16.08 1.84
N GLY A 376 7.95 15.44 1.17
CA GLY A 376 9.32 15.39 1.61
C GLY A 376 10.23 14.82 0.54
N LEU A 377 11.50 14.68 0.88
CA LEU A 377 12.53 14.12 0.01
C LEU A 377 13.14 12.87 0.63
N LEU A 378 13.57 11.97 -0.25
CA LEU A 378 14.42 10.83 0.06
C LEU A 378 15.69 10.94 -0.77
N LYS A 379 16.86 10.74 -0.16
CA LYS A 379 18.12 10.59 -0.87
C LYS A 379 18.59 9.15 -0.82
N VAL A 380 18.78 8.54 -2.00
CA VAL A 380 19.18 7.13 -2.14
C VAL A 380 20.61 6.94 -1.68
N LYS A 381 20.86 5.93 -0.85
CA LYS A 381 22.15 5.61 -0.26
C LYS A 381 22.92 4.61 -1.13
N ASP A 382 24.22 4.55 -0.93
CA ASP A 382 25.16 3.69 -1.66
C ASP A 382 24.88 2.17 -1.50
N ARG A 383 24.36 1.76 -0.35
CA ARG A 383 24.09 0.34 -0.04
C ARG A 383 22.67 -0.14 -0.37
N PHE A 384 21.83 0.69 -1.02
CA PHE A 384 20.43 0.35 -1.24
C PHE A 384 20.24 -0.95 -2.04
N ASN A 385 21.10 -1.22 -3.02
CA ASN A 385 21.05 -2.40 -3.86
C ASN A 385 21.21 -3.72 -3.09
N GLU A 386 21.94 -3.71 -1.97
CA GLU A 386 22.10 -4.90 -1.12
C GLU A 386 20.75 -5.42 -0.58
N ILE A 387 19.77 -4.54 -0.50
CA ILE A 387 18.45 -4.82 0.07
C ILE A 387 17.39 -4.96 -1.04
N VAL A 388 17.28 -3.94 -1.91
CA VAL A 388 16.16 -3.87 -2.87
C VAL A 388 16.25 -4.90 -3.99
N GLN A 389 17.44 -5.44 -4.26
CA GLN A 389 17.60 -6.50 -5.25
C GLN A 389 17.14 -7.88 -4.77
N LYS A 390 16.91 -8.06 -3.47
CA LYS A 390 16.37 -9.32 -2.93
C LYS A 390 14.88 -9.47 -3.24
N ARG A 391 14.47 -10.71 -3.49
CA ARG A 391 13.06 -11.05 -3.72
C ARG A 391 12.30 -11.22 -2.40
N PRO A 392 10.95 -11.10 -2.43
CA PRO A 392 10.11 -10.78 -3.59
C PRO A 392 10.19 -9.30 -3.98
N LYS A 393 10.18 -9.00 -5.27
CA LYS A 393 10.09 -7.66 -5.85
C LYS A 393 8.65 -7.36 -6.30
N ILE A 394 8.33 -6.08 -6.49
CA ILE A 394 7.02 -5.68 -7.03
C ILE A 394 6.75 -6.30 -8.41
N ASN A 395 7.78 -6.40 -9.26
CA ASN A 395 7.66 -7.05 -10.56
C ASN A 395 7.25 -8.53 -10.46
N ASP A 396 7.65 -9.24 -9.41
CA ASP A 396 7.25 -10.64 -9.21
C ASP A 396 5.71 -10.73 -9.05
N TYR A 397 5.10 -9.81 -8.29
CA TYR A 397 3.64 -9.74 -8.16
C TYR A 397 2.94 -9.30 -9.44
N ILE A 398 3.58 -8.48 -10.30
CA ILE A 398 3.03 -8.09 -11.60
C ILE A 398 2.97 -9.30 -12.54
N HIS A 399 3.96 -10.18 -12.50
CA HIS A 399 4.06 -11.33 -13.41
C HIS A 399 3.37 -12.59 -12.87
N LEU A 400 3.48 -12.87 -11.58
CA LEU A 400 2.93 -14.06 -10.93
C LEU A 400 1.56 -13.76 -10.32
N LYS A 401 0.53 -13.80 -11.15
CA LYS A 401 -0.83 -13.43 -10.78
C LYS A 401 -1.88 -14.37 -11.36
N ARG A 402 -3.04 -14.43 -10.70
CA ARG A 402 -4.18 -15.25 -11.08
C ARG A 402 -5.33 -14.35 -11.54
N LYS A 403 -5.78 -14.55 -12.78
CA LYS A 403 -6.92 -13.81 -13.31
C LYS A 403 -8.22 -14.30 -12.68
N LYS A 404 -9.07 -13.34 -12.31
CA LYS A 404 -10.48 -13.56 -11.96
C LYS A 404 -11.38 -13.06 -13.09
N SER A 405 -12.49 -13.74 -13.28
CA SER A 405 -13.60 -13.22 -14.08
C SER A 405 -14.32 -12.11 -13.32
N VAL A 406 -15.14 -11.31 -14.03
CA VAL A 406 -15.97 -10.29 -13.37
C VAL A 406 -16.98 -10.94 -12.43
N LEU A 407 -17.52 -12.11 -12.78
CA LEU A 407 -18.47 -12.84 -11.93
C LEU A 407 -17.80 -13.28 -10.61
N GLU A 408 -16.61 -13.91 -10.65
CA GLU A 408 -15.88 -14.29 -9.43
C GLU A 408 -15.60 -13.08 -8.54
N TYR A 409 -15.20 -11.94 -9.15
CA TYR A 409 -14.99 -10.70 -8.43
C TYR A 409 -16.28 -10.20 -7.74
N GLU A 410 -17.41 -10.20 -8.46
CA GLU A 410 -18.70 -9.77 -7.90
C GLU A 410 -19.15 -10.67 -6.75
N LEU A 411 -18.99 -11.99 -6.87
CA LEU A 411 -19.29 -12.95 -5.81
C LEU A 411 -18.42 -12.71 -4.55
N ILE A 412 -17.10 -12.49 -4.73
CA ILE A 412 -16.20 -12.14 -3.61
C ILE A 412 -16.66 -10.84 -2.95
N LYS A 413 -16.97 -9.83 -3.77
CA LYS A 413 -17.34 -8.50 -3.29
C LYS A 413 -18.66 -8.48 -2.52
N ASN A 414 -19.64 -9.24 -2.96
CA ASN A 414 -20.93 -9.37 -2.29
C ASN A 414 -20.88 -10.26 -1.03
N GLY A 415 -19.78 -11.02 -0.84
CA GLY A 415 -19.69 -12.00 0.22
C GLY A 415 -20.48 -13.28 -0.06
N ASP A 416 -20.83 -13.51 -1.35
CA ASP A 416 -21.55 -14.71 -1.80
C ASP A 416 -20.62 -15.92 -1.93
N VAL A 417 -19.30 -15.69 -2.04
CA VAL A 417 -18.32 -16.73 -1.84
C VAL A 417 -18.22 -16.97 -0.35
N LYS A 418 -18.77 -18.05 0.07
CA LYS A 418 -18.60 -18.55 1.43
C LYS A 418 -17.69 -19.76 1.37
N PRO A 419 -16.47 -19.56 1.62
CA PRO A 419 -15.47 -20.55 1.61
C PRO A 419 -15.26 -21.01 3.04
N ILE A 420 -15.61 -22.20 3.43
CA ILE A 420 -15.33 -22.58 4.82
C ILE A 420 -14.94 -24.03 4.93
N VAL A 421 -13.72 -24.27 5.41
CA VAL A 421 -13.44 -25.48 6.19
C VAL A 421 -13.60 -25.11 7.66
N LEU A 422 -14.51 -25.75 8.36
CA LEU A 422 -14.56 -25.68 9.80
C LEU A 422 -13.33 -26.41 10.35
N LEU A 423 -12.43 -25.69 10.97
CA LEU A 423 -11.30 -26.29 11.70
C LEU A 423 -11.74 -26.80 13.07
N GLY A 424 -12.98 -26.55 13.44
CA GLY A 424 -13.58 -26.93 14.70
C GLY A 424 -13.20 -25.98 15.85
N ARG A 425 -13.47 -26.44 17.05
CA ARG A 425 -13.08 -25.72 18.27
C ARG A 425 -11.63 -25.99 18.59
N ILE A 426 -10.85 -24.95 18.76
CA ILE A 426 -9.47 -25.02 19.19
C ILE A 426 -9.31 -24.20 20.46
N THR A 427 -8.51 -24.72 21.38
CA THR A 427 -8.19 -24.00 22.62
C THR A 427 -6.74 -23.56 22.54
N GLU A 428 -6.52 -22.27 22.77
CA GLU A 428 -5.19 -21.73 22.95
C GLU A 428 -4.56 -22.34 24.21
N HIS A 429 -3.35 -22.83 24.10
CA HIS A 429 -2.59 -23.36 25.22
C HIS A 429 -1.11 -23.02 25.06
N LYS A 430 -0.35 -23.24 26.12
CA LYS A 430 1.10 -23.05 26.12
C LYS A 430 1.79 -24.42 25.96
N GLN A 431 2.72 -24.48 25.02
CA GLN A 431 3.65 -25.58 24.89
C GLN A 431 5.08 -25.02 24.76
N ASN A 432 5.99 -25.50 25.59
CA ASN A 432 7.37 -24.98 25.64
C ASN A 432 7.46 -23.45 25.75
N ASN A 433 6.64 -22.86 26.62
CA ASN A 433 6.48 -21.41 26.85
C ASN A 433 5.93 -20.60 25.66
N ASN A 434 5.53 -21.24 24.57
CA ASN A 434 4.90 -20.58 23.45
C ASN A 434 3.38 -20.71 23.51
N ARG A 435 2.67 -19.61 23.30
CA ARG A 435 1.21 -19.61 23.10
C ARG A 435 0.91 -20.17 21.70
N GLY A 436 -0.12 -20.97 21.58
CA GLY A 436 -0.52 -21.53 20.28
C GLY A 436 -1.70 -22.49 20.41
N PHE A 437 -1.93 -23.25 19.37
CA PHE A 437 -2.99 -24.24 19.31
C PHE A 437 -2.55 -25.50 18.56
N THR A 438 -3.20 -26.61 18.85
CA THR A 438 -2.92 -27.90 18.18
C THR A 438 -3.95 -28.12 17.08
N LEU A 439 -3.49 -28.41 15.87
CA LEU A 439 -4.33 -28.82 14.74
C LEU A 439 -4.08 -30.28 14.39
N HIS A 440 -5.05 -30.90 13.74
CA HIS A 440 -4.99 -32.27 13.25
C HIS A 440 -4.82 -32.29 11.72
N PHE A 441 -4.04 -33.22 11.21
CA PHE A 441 -3.71 -33.35 9.78
C PHE A 441 -3.75 -34.81 9.33
N CYS A 442 -4.04 -35.02 8.05
CA CYS A 442 -3.79 -36.29 7.38
C CYS A 442 -2.39 -36.33 6.75
N ASP A 443 -1.99 -37.50 6.23
CA ASP A 443 -0.68 -37.73 5.57
C ASP A 443 -0.47 -36.83 4.35
N LYS A 444 -1.54 -36.30 3.74
CA LYS A 444 -1.50 -35.35 2.62
C LYS A 444 -1.51 -33.89 3.07
N GLY A 445 -1.44 -33.62 4.37
CA GLY A 445 -1.41 -32.25 4.92
C GLY A 445 -2.75 -31.55 4.98
N CYS A 446 -3.88 -32.21 4.69
CA CYS A 446 -5.20 -31.60 4.90
C CYS A 446 -5.45 -31.41 6.38
N ILE A 447 -5.94 -30.26 6.78
CA ILE A 447 -6.38 -30.01 8.15
C ILE A 447 -7.67 -30.81 8.38
N ILE A 448 -7.69 -31.60 9.44
CA ILE A 448 -8.87 -32.34 9.89
C ILE A 448 -9.59 -31.47 10.91
N PRO A 449 -10.88 -31.13 10.67
CA PRO A 449 -11.66 -30.36 11.63
C PRO A 449 -11.72 -31.04 13.00
N ASN A 450 -11.54 -30.26 14.07
CA ASN A 450 -11.68 -30.77 15.44
C ASN A 450 -13.17 -30.80 15.84
N ILE A 451 -13.89 -31.73 15.23
CA ILE A 451 -15.31 -31.99 15.50
C ILE A 451 -15.40 -33.31 16.24
N GLU A 452 -16.24 -33.38 17.27
CA GLU A 452 -16.45 -34.58 18.05
C GLU A 452 -16.90 -35.75 17.14
N GLY A 453 -16.18 -36.85 17.17
CA GLY A 453 -16.40 -38.02 16.33
C GLY A 453 -15.74 -37.99 14.94
N LEU A 454 -15.01 -36.94 14.58
CA LEU A 454 -14.24 -36.87 13.33
C LEU A 454 -12.76 -37.17 13.62
N ASP A 455 -12.33 -38.37 13.30
CA ASP A 455 -10.97 -38.91 13.49
C ASP A 455 -10.25 -39.22 12.17
N HIS A 456 -10.85 -38.85 11.04
CA HIS A 456 -10.34 -39.13 9.70
C HIS A 456 -10.47 -37.92 8.79
N CYS A 457 -9.68 -37.93 7.72
CA CYS A 457 -9.72 -36.86 6.72
C CYS A 457 -11.05 -36.88 5.93
N PRO A 458 -11.80 -35.79 5.85
CA PRO A 458 -13.04 -35.74 5.08
C PRO A 458 -12.87 -36.06 3.59
N LYS A 459 -11.62 -35.93 3.06
CA LYS A 459 -11.26 -36.29 1.68
C LYS A 459 -10.82 -37.76 1.55
N GLY A 460 -10.95 -38.58 2.60
CA GLY A 460 -10.59 -40.00 2.60
C GLY A 460 -9.11 -40.29 2.58
N HIS A 461 -8.23 -39.30 2.87
CA HIS A 461 -6.80 -39.55 3.00
C HIS A 461 -6.47 -40.26 4.32
N SER A 462 -5.44 -41.10 4.31
CA SER A 462 -4.91 -41.78 5.49
C SER A 462 -4.21 -40.82 6.47
N GLY A 463 -4.02 -41.33 7.69
CA GLY A 463 -3.25 -40.67 8.75
C GLY A 463 -4.06 -39.65 9.56
N PHE A 464 -3.67 -39.56 10.85
CA PHE A 464 -4.24 -38.56 11.77
C PHE A 464 -3.10 -38.08 12.68
N HIS A 465 -2.58 -36.88 12.37
CA HIS A 465 -1.42 -36.32 13.06
C HIS A 465 -1.81 -35.06 13.81
N LYS A 466 -1.31 -34.91 15.03
CA LYS A 466 -1.44 -33.69 15.84
C LYS A 466 -0.17 -32.88 15.73
N ARG A 467 -0.33 -31.58 15.44
CA ARG A 467 0.81 -30.67 15.44
C ARG A 467 0.44 -29.38 16.19
N PHE A 468 1.30 -28.99 17.11
CA PHE A 468 1.19 -27.70 17.78
C PHE A 468 1.68 -26.59 16.87
N PHE A 469 0.90 -25.54 16.74
CA PHE A 469 1.21 -24.30 16.03
C PHE A 469 1.38 -23.20 17.06
N PRO A 470 2.60 -22.85 17.41
CA PRO A 470 2.83 -21.66 18.20
C PRO A 470 2.44 -20.46 17.35
N LEU A 471 1.74 -19.50 17.94
CA LEU A 471 1.38 -18.23 17.28
C LEU A 471 2.63 -17.50 16.73
N PHE A 472 3.83 -17.86 17.18
CA PHE A 472 5.08 -17.15 16.92
C PHE A 472 6.21 -17.96 16.28
N ALA A 473 6.27 -19.25 16.46
CA ALA A 473 7.49 -20.03 16.13
C ALA A 473 7.64 -20.36 14.65
N VAL A 474 6.58 -20.28 13.89
CA VAL A 474 6.62 -20.61 12.45
C VAL A 474 7.46 -19.60 11.67
N LEU A 475 7.46 -18.34 12.11
CA LEU A 475 8.28 -17.30 11.49
C LEU A 475 9.76 -17.40 11.84
N ALA A 476 10.11 -17.77 13.07
CA ALA A 476 11.50 -17.78 13.52
C ALA A 476 12.31 -18.94 12.93
N SER A 477 11.73 -20.14 12.79
CA SER A 477 12.44 -21.31 12.26
C SER A 477 12.57 -21.30 10.73
N GLU A 478 11.62 -20.71 10.02
CA GLU A 478 11.68 -20.57 8.56
C GLU A 478 12.51 -19.36 8.12
N LEU A 479 12.67 -18.36 8.99
CA LEU A 479 13.53 -17.20 8.79
C LEU A 479 15.02 -17.56 8.68
N VAL A 480 15.46 -18.65 9.27
CA VAL A 480 16.88 -19.03 9.39
C VAL A 480 17.30 -20.06 8.35
N GLY A 481 16.37 -20.74 7.66
CA GLY A 481 16.67 -22.02 6.97
C GLY A 481 16.76 -22.02 5.45
N HIS A 482 16.39 -20.97 4.70
CA HIS A 482 16.34 -21.04 3.23
C HIS A 482 17.18 -20.00 2.52
N ASN A 483 18.36 -20.42 2.06
CA ASN A 483 19.27 -19.63 1.22
C ASN A 483 18.92 -19.65 -0.29
N GLU A 484 17.83 -20.27 -0.72
CA GLU A 484 17.51 -20.43 -2.14
C GLU A 484 16.22 -19.73 -2.51
N PHE A 485 16.35 -18.49 -2.97
CA PHE A 485 15.27 -17.65 -3.52
C PHE A 485 15.00 -17.92 -5.02
N ASN A 486 15.39 -19.05 -5.57
CA ASN A 486 15.21 -19.36 -6.99
C ASN A 486 13.84 -19.97 -7.32
N ASP A 487 13.07 -20.37 -6.31
CA ASP A 487 11.73 -20.92 -6.49
C ASP A 487 10.66 -19.88 -6.11
N PHE A 488 9.69 -19.68 -7.00
CA PHE A 488 8.54 -18.76 -6.78
C PHE A 488 7.59 -19.22 -5.67
N SER A 489 7.87 -20.31 -4.99
CA SER A 489 7.14 -20.82 -3.82
C SER A 489 7.02 -19.79 -2.69
N TYR A 490 7.96 -18.83 -2.60
CA TYR A 490 7.92 -17.76 -1.58
C TYR A 490 6.70 -16.84 -1.71
N LEU A 491 6.12 -16.68 -2.91
CA LEU A 491 4.89 -15.91 -3.09
C LEU A 491 3.65 -16.65 -2.56
N ASN A 492 3.74 -17.97 -2.43
CA ASN A 492 2.72 -18.79 -1.80
C ASN A 492 2.85 -18.85 -0.28
N LYS A 493 4.03 -18.45 0.26
CA LYS A 493 4.24 -18.34 1.70
C LYS A 493 3.59 -17.04 2.19
N GLY A 494 2.79 -17.12 3.21
CA GLY A 494 2.08 -15.97 3.76
C GLY A 494 1.05 -16.41 4.79
N TYR A 495 0.20 -15.49 5.15
CA TYR A 495 -0.89 -15.72 6.08
C TYR A 495 -2.21 -15.63 5.34
N VAL A 496 -3.17 -16.43 5.74
CA VAL A 496 -4.55 -16.30 5.32
C VAL A 496 -5.40 -15.89 6.51
N ARG A 497 -6.45 -15.16 6.22
CA ARG A 497 -7.47 -14.89 7.22
C ARG A 497 -8.23 -16.17 7.51
N VAL A 498 -8.32 -16.51 8.77
CA VAL A 498 -9.23 -17.54 9.25
C VAL A 498 -10.34 -16.87 10.02
N ALA A 499 -11.58 -17.07 9.62
CA ALA A 499 -12.70 -16.57 10.38
C ALA A 499 -12.71 -17.31 11.72
N GLY A 500 -12.51 -16.58 12.81
CA GLY A 500 -12.51 -17.13 14.15
C GLY A 500 -13.58 -16.46 15.01
N HIS A 501 -14.08 -17.21 15.97
CA HIS A 501 -14.96 -16.69 17.01
C HIS A 501 -14.41 -17.12 18.35
N VAL A 502 -14.28 -16.21 19.28
CA VAL A 502 -13.86 -16.52 20.65
C VAL A 502 -15.08 -16.80 21.52
N ASN A 503 -14.99 -17.81 22.36
CA ASN A 503 -16.04 -18.12 23.33
C ASN A 503 -16.12 -17.03 24.41
N LYS A 504 -17.30 -16.43 24.60
CA LYS A 504 -17.51 -15.40 25.62
C LYS A 504 -17.23 -15.88 27.05
N GLY A 505 -17.45 -17.18 27.31
CA GLY A 505 -17.20 -17.82 28.61
C GLY A 505 -15.76 -18.27 28.82
N ASN A 506 -15.00 -18.42 27.73
CA ASN A 506 -13.58 -18.83 27.77
C ASN A 506 -12.80 -18.13 26.67
N PRO A 507 -12.07 -17.05 26.97
CA PRO A 507 -11.36 -16.26 25.96
C PRO A 507 -10.16 -16.98 25.31
N LEU A 508 -9.80 -18.16 25.76
CA LEU A 508 -8.77 -19.02 25.17
C LEU A 508 -9.34 -20.06 24.22
N GLU A 509 -10.66 -20.16 24.11
CA GLU A 509 -11.32 -21.10 23.21
C GLU A 509 -11.82 -20.41 21.96
N TYR A 510 -11.43 -20.91 20.81
CA TYR A 510 -11.72 -20.36 19.50
C TYR A 510 -12.46 -21.40 18.65
N GLU A 511 -13.47 -20.95 17.93
CA GLU A 511 -13.99 -21.65 16.78
C GLU A 511 -13.35 -21.07 15.53
N VAL A 512 -12.64 -21.90 14.78
CA VAL A 512 -11.85 -21.48 13.62
C VAL A 512 -12.49 -22.06 12.37
N ARG A 513 -12.72 -21.20 11.38
CA ARG A 513 -13.31 -21.58 10.10
C ARG A 513 -12.39 -21.15 8.98
N ARG A 514 -11.98 -22.07 8.15
CA ARG A 514 -11.39 -21.81 6.84
C ARG A 514 -12.41 -22.12 5.76
N VAL A 515 -12.21 -21.47 4.68
CA VAL A 515 -13.07 -21.31 3.56
C VAL A 515 -12.81 -22.33 2.45
N GLU A 516 -13.65 -23.38 2.32
CA GLU A 516 -13.80 -24.19 1.10
C GLU A 516 -15.30 -24.42 0.81
N SER A 517 -15.68 -24.33 -0.46
CA SER A 517 -17.05 -24.11 -0.91
C SER A 517 -18.06 -25.24 -0.78
N GLU A 518 -17.69 -26.42 -0.27
CA GLU A 518 -18.56 -27.61 -0.39
C GLU A 518 -19.14 -28.17 0.93
N TYR A 519 -18.84 -27.57 2.08
CA TYR A 519 -19.22 -28.15 3.40
C TYR A 519 -20.26 -27.36 4.21
N GLU A 520 -20.89 -26.34 3.63
CA GLU A 520 -21.75 -25.42 4.39
C GLU A 520 -23.14 -25.92 4.78
N GLU A 521 -23.66 -26.94 4.15
CA GLU A 521 -25.08 -27.30 4.35
C GLU A 521 -25.43 -27.97 5.70
N ASN A 522 -24.42 -28.42 6.47
CA ASN A 522 -24.69 -29.23 7.66
C ASN A 522 -24.31 -28.65 9.01
N ILE A 523 -23.70 -27.44 9.06
CA ILE A 523 -23.31 -26.84 10.34
C ILE A 523 -24.23 -25.69 10.69
N ASN A 524 -25.40 -26.03 11.17
CA ASN A 524 -26.38 -25.08 11.67
C ASN A 524 -25.84 -24.27 12.84
N ALA A 525 -26.05 -22.96 12.74
CA ALA A 525 -25.64 -21.88 13.62
C ALA A 525 -26.09 -21.98 15.12
N LYS A 526 -26.56 -23.11 15.60
CA LYS A 526 -27.13 -23.25 16.95
C LYS A 526 -26.15 -23.04 18.11
N GLY A 527 -24.85 -22.93 17.83
CA GLY A 527 -23.82 -22.69 18.86
C GLY A 527 -23.20 -21.30 18.87
N LEU A 528 -23.52 -20.43 17.91
CA LEU A 528 -22.76 -19.19 17.68
C LEU A 528 -23.19 -17.98 18.55
N LEU A 529 -24.28 -18.03 19.25
CA LEU A 529 -24.79 -16.90 20.10
C LEU A 529 -23.81 -16.46 21.21
N ASN A 530 -22.92 -17.34 21.63
CA ASN A 530 -21.91 -17.07 22.65
C ASN A 530 -20.51 -16.77 22.12
N TRP A 531 -20.35 -16.64 20.79
CA TRP A 531 -19.07 -16.47 20.15
C TRP A 531 -18.90 -15.05 19.60
N ILE A 532 -17.72 -14.48 19.78
CA ILE A 532 -17.35 -13.15 19.29
C ILE A 532 -16.37 -13.34 18.13
N PRO A 533 -16.59 -12.71 16.96
CA PRO A 533 -15.64 -12.80 15.85
C PRO A 533 -14.27 -12.24 16.20
N VAL A 534 -13.22 -12.99 15.88
CA VAL A 534 -11.83 -12.61 16.07
C VAL A 534 -11.02 -12.94 14.83
N TYR A 535 -9.87 -12.30 14.69
CA TYR A 535 -8.89 -12.63 13.67
C TYR A 535 -7.87 -13.64 14.19
N ILE A 536 -7.68 -14.73 13.46
CA ILE A 536 -6.69 -15.74 13.76
C ILE A 536 -5.88 -15.99 12.48
N PRO A 537 -4.64 -15.48 12.36
CA PRO A 537 -3.79 -15.71 11.21
C PRO A 537 -3.18 -17.12 11.27
N ILE A 538 -3.27 -17.85 10.17
CA ILE A 538 -2.65 -19.17 10.01
C ILE A 538 -1.69 -19.13 8.81
N PRO A 539 -0.44 -19.62 8.94
CA PRO A 539 0.50 -19.69 7.83
C PRO A 539 0.00 -20.55 6.66
N VAL A 540 0.07 -20.03 5.44
CA VAL A 540 -0.49 -20.66 4.23
C VAL A 540 0.09 -22.04 3.95
N HIS A 541 1.38 -22.24 4.16
CA HIS A 541 2.05 -23.52 3.85
C HIS A 541 1.59 -24.70 4.72
N HIS A 542 0.81 -24.44 5.75
CA HIS A 542 0.20 -25.47 6.60
C HIS A 542 -1.25 -25.79 6.20
N ILE A 543 -1.75 -25.16 5.14
CA ILE A 543 -3.16 -25.20 4.80
C ILE A 543 -3.41 -25.99 3.50
N TYR A 544 -2.36 -26.43 2.78
CA TYR A 544 -2.45 -27.24 1.54
C TYR A 544 -2.06 -28.68 1.75
#